data_e0c649bd7494d9ebe8a18e40c351cbde
#
_entry.id   e0c649bd7494d9ebe8a18e40c351cbde
#
_cell.length_a   1.000
_cell.length_b   1.000
_cell.length_c   1.000
_cell.angle_alpha   90.00
_cell.angle_beta   90.00
_cell.angle_gamma   90.00
#
_symmetry.space_group_name_H-M   'P 1'
#
loop_
_entity.id
_entity.type
_entity.pdbx_description
1 polymer ?
#
loop_
_entity_poly.entity_id
_entity_poly.type
_entity_poly.pdbx_seq_one_letter_code
_entity_poly.pdbx_strand_id
1 'polypeptide(L)'
;MRISENIQFKPPFMLRNRHIQSIMASTGPRRALADKMLANLHSEQLTIKTKAGVALTADFTTSNRIVDRNRKNFLVVLLHGWEGSSKSAYIVTTTYTLLVNGFDVLRLNFRDHGDTHQLNKDIFNSTRIDEVGDAIKKFKFQNNYENVLLGGFSLGGNFALR
;
A
#
# COMPACT_ATOMS: atom_id res chain seq x y z
N MET A 1 4.28 -27.97 -1.07
CA MET A 1 3.01 -27.23 -0.97
C MET A 1 2.03 -27.89 -1.93
N ARG A 2 1.03 -28.67 -1.43
CA ARG A 2 0.00 -29.28 -2.29
C ARG A 2 -1.03 -28.21 -2.59
N ILE A 3 -1.10 -27.80 -3.85
CA ILE A 3 -2.22 -27.00 -4.37
C ILE A 3 -3.42 -27.95 -4.38
N SER A 4 -4.45 -27.68 -3.58
CA SER A 4 -5.68 -28.46 -3.62
C SER A 4 -6.37 -28.20 -4.95
N GLU A 5 -6.33 -29.19 -5.81
CA GLU A 5 -7.10 -29.21 -7.05
C GLU A 5 -8.58 -29.23 -6.73
N ASN A 6 -9.35 -28.38 -7.42
CA ASN A 6 -10.82 -28.30 -7.43
C ASN A 6 -11.55 -27.47 -6.39
N ILE A 7 -11.12 -26.26 -6.12
CA ILE A 7 -12.07 -25.25 -5.60
C ILE A 7 -12.80 -24.63 -6.80
N GLN A 8 -13.96 -25.14 -7.16
CA GLN A 8 -14.84 -24.47 -8.12
C GLN A 8 -15.43 -23.22 -7.46
N PHE A 9 -14.85 -22.06 -7.73
CA PHE A 9 -15.42 -20.79 -7.33
C PHE A 9 -16.73 -20.53 -8.09
N LYS A 10 -17.86 -20.50 -7.38
CA LYS A 10 -19.18 -20.13 -7.92
C LYS A 10 -19.61 -18.80 -7.29
N PRO A 11 -19.56 -17.69 -8.02
CA PRO A 11 -20.02 -16.42 -7.46
C PRO A 11 -21.52 -16.49 -7.15
N PRO A 12 -22.00 -15.82 -6.09
CA PRO A 12 -23.41 -15.66 -5.83
C PRO A 12 -24.16 -15.14 -7.08
N PHE A 13 -25.44 -15.48 -7.22
CA PHE A 13 -26.22 -15.16 -8.43
C PHE A 13 -26.13 -13.69 -8.85
N MET A 14 -26.26 -12.76 -7.89
CA MET A 14 -26.15 -11.32 -8.15
C MET A 14 -24.74 -10.87 -8.59
N LEU A 15 -23.68 -11.62 -8.24
CA LEU A 15 -22.29 -11.32 -8.58
C LEU A 15 -21.78 -12.12 -9.78
N ARG A 16 -22.64 -12.77 -10.55
CA ARG A 16 -22.23 -13.48 -11.78
C ARG A 16 -21.93 -12.53 -12.94
N ASN A 17 -22.51 -11.31 -12.91
CA ASN A 17 -22.26 -10.31 -13.93
C ASN A 17 -20.91 -9.62 -13.68
N ARG A 18 -20.01 -9.67 -14.67
CA ARG A 18 -18.66 -9.08 -14.59
C ARG A 18 -18.65 -7.59 -14.28
N HIS A 19 -19.61 -6.84 -14.82
CA HIS A 19 -19.71 -5.40 -14.58
C HIS A 19 -20.12 -5.10 -13.14
N ILE A 20 -21.06 -5.88 -12.58
CA ILE A 20 -21.45 -5.75 -11.18
C ILE A 20 -20.25 -6.07 -10.27
N GLN A 21 -19.46 -7.11 -10.58
CA GLN A 21 -18.24 -7.42 -9.83
C GLN A 21 -17.25 -6.26 -9.83
N SER A 22 -16.99 -5.66 -10.99
CA SER A 22 -16.07 -4.53 -11.12
C SER A 22 -16.56 -3.30 -10.34
N ILE A 23 -17.84 -2.95 -10.45
CA ILE A 23 -18.44 -1.84 -9.72
C ILE A 23 -18.35 -2.09 -8.20
N MET A 24 -18.74 -3.26 -7.74
CA MET A 24 -18.74 -3.59 -6.32
C MET A 24 -17.33 -3.75 -5.73
N ALA A 25 -16.32 -4.03 -6.55
CA ALA A 25 -14.92 -4.04 -6.10
C ALA A 25 -14.42 -2.63 -5.76
N SER A 26 -14.91 -1.60 -6.48
CA SER A 26 -14.47 -0.20 -6.33
C SER A 26 -15.39 0.61 -5.42
N THR A 27 -16.64 0.16 -5.25
CA THR A 27 -17.70 0.84 -4.49
C THR A 27 -18.36 -0.14 -3.52
N GLY A 28 -19.38 0.31 -2.80
CA GLY A 28 -20.19 -0.55 -1.94
C GLY A 28 -19.54 -0.92 -0.60
N PRO A 29 -19.90 -2.08 0.01
CA PRO A 29 -19.55 -2.41 1.39
C PRO A 29 -18.04 -2.44 1.67
N ARG A 30 -17.25 -2.89 0.70
CA ARG A 30 -15.77 -2.92 0.82
C ARG A 30 -15.18 -1.53 0.94
N ARG A 31 -15.67 -0.59 0.15
CA ARG A 31 -15.21 0.80 0.21
C ARG A 31 -15.61 1.43 1.53
N ALA A 32 -16.87 1.28 1.94
CA ALA A 32 -17.35 1.79 3.23
C ALA A 32 -16.56 1.22 4.42
N LEU A 33 -16.22 -0.08 4.38
CA LEU A 33 -15.37 -0.69 5.40
C LEU A 33 -13.95 -0.08 5.40
N ALA A 34 -13.35 0.11 4.23
CA ALA A 34 -12.02 0.72 4.11
C ALA A 34 -12.02 2.17 4.59
N ASP A 35 -13.05 2.95 4.29
CA ASP A 35 -13.20 4.34 4.75
C ASP A 35 -13.32 4.40 6.28
N LYS A 36 -14.08 3.49 6.89
CA LYS A 36 -14.17 3.35 8.34
C LYS A 36 -12.82 2.93 8.96
N MET A 37 -12.11 2.00 8.33
CA MET A 37 -10.77 1.61 8.77
C MET A 37 -9.80 2.78 8.65
N LEU A 38 -9.81 3.51 7.54
CA LEU A 38 -8.94 4.66 7.30
C LEU A 38 -9.15 5.76 8.36
N ALA A 39 -10.40 6.03 8.73
CA ALA A 39 -10.73 7.01 9.77
C ALA A 39 -10.16 6.64 11.15
N ASN A 40 -9.94 5.34 11.41
CA ASN A 40 -9.37 4.84 12.65
C ASN A 40 -7.84 4.58 12.59
N LEU A 41 -7.22 4.78 11.41
CA LEU A 41 -5.77 4.67 11.28
C LEU A 41 -5.12 6.00 11.69
N HIS A 42 -4.44 5.99 12.82
CA HIS A 42 -3.60 7.13 13.23
C HIS A 42 -2.29 7.08 12.46
N SER A 43 -2.27 7.70 11.29
CA SER A 43 -1.11 7.69 10.39
C SER A 43 -0.42 9.03 10.39
N GLU A 44 0.90 9.02 10.43
CA GLU A 44 1.73 10.19 10.16
C GLU A 44 1.84 10.39 8.65
N GLN A 45 1.47 11.57 8.17
CA GLN A 45 1.65 11.95 6.77
C GLN A 45 3.06 12.52 6.56
N LEU A 46 3.78 11.95 5.61
CA LEU A 46 5.17 12.25 5.35
C LEU A 46 5.38 12.72 3.91
N THR A 47 6.34 13.60 3.73
CA THR A 47 6.91 13.91 2.41
C THR A 47 8.36 13.48 2.39
N ILE A 48 8.69 12.53 1.54
CA ILE A 48 10.03 11.95 1.41
C ILE A 48 10.66 12.51 0.14
N LYS A 49 11.70 13.35 0.30
CA LYS A 49 12.49 13.86 -0.84
C LYS A 49 13.57 12.85 -1.19
N THR A 50 13.58 12.40 -2.44
CA THR A 50 14.59 11.50 -3.01
C THR A 50 15.90 12.26 -3.28
N LYS A 51 16.97 11.52 -3.62
CA LYS A 51 18.26 12.13 -4.00
C LYS A 51 18.16 13.03 -5.23
N ALA A 52 17.27 12.68 -6.17
CA ALA A 52 16.99 13.47 -7.36
C ALA A 52 16.07 14.69 -7.09
N GLY A 53 15.71 14.97 -5.84
CA GLY A 53 14.87 16.10 -5.45
C GLY A 53 13.37 15.86 -5.63
N VAL A 54 12.95 14.66 -6.04
CA VAL A 54 11.55 14.27 -6.19
C VAL A 54 10.90 14.14 -4.82
N ALA A 55 9.72 14.72 -4.64
CA ALA A 55 8.93 14.63 -3.43
C ALA A 55 7.83 13.56 -3.59
N LEU A 56 7.92 12.48 -2.81
CA LEU A 56 6.87 11.46 -2.71
C LEU A 56 6.20 11.57 -1.35
N THR A 57 4.89 11.36 -1.30
CA THR A 57 4.16 11.33 -0.03
C THR A 57 3.93 9.90 0.44
N ALA A 58 3.79 9.74 1.74
CA ALA A 58 3.47 8.47 2.34
C ALA A 58 2.63 8.66 3.61
N ASP A 59 1.83 7.65 3.95
CA ASP A 59 1.18 7.54 5.24
C ASP A 59 1.86 6.43 6.03
N PHE A 60 2.47 6.78 7.15
CA PHE A 60 3.15 5.84 8.03
C PHE A 60 2.29 5.53 9.25
N THR A 61 2.19 4.27 9.59
CA THR A 61 1.42 3.81 10.76
C THR A 61 2.22 2.76 11.51
N THR A 62 2.43 3.00 12.80
CA THR A 62 3.08 2.03 13.68
C THR A 62 2.08 1.04 14.25
N SER A 63 2.51 -0.20 14.45
CA SER A 63 1.73 -1.18 15.19
C SER A 63 1.81 -0.89 16.69
N ASN A 64 0.67 -0.58 17.31
CA ASN A 64 0.59 -0.42 18.78
C ASN A 64 0.53 -1.77 19.51
N ARG A 65 0.50 -2.89 18.80
CA ARG A 65 0.48 -4.21 19.40
C ARG A 65 1.90 -4.72 19.60
N ILE A 66 2.28 -4.87 20.86
CA ILE A 66 3.47 -5.63 21.27
C ILE A 66 3.12 -7.11 21.09
N VAL A 67 3.05 -7.59 19.86
CA VAL A 67 2.69 -9.00 19.58
C VAL A 67 3.93 -9.89 19.63
N ASP A 68 5.09 -9.38 19.26
CA ASP A 68 6.36 -10.10 19.37
C ASP A 68 7.52 -9.09 19.32
N ARG A 69 8.39 -9.13 20.35
CA ARG A 69 9.60 -8.28 20.40
C ARG A 69 10.53 -8.50 19.20
N ASN A 70 10.49 -9.68 18.60
CA ASN A 70 11.31 -10.03 17.44
C ASN A 70 10.84 -9.35 16.14
N ARG A 71 9.64 -8.76 16.08
CA ARG A 71 9.09 -8.10 14.88
C ARG A 71 9.19 -6.58 14.91
N LYS A 72 9.71 -5.97 15.97
CA LYS A 72 9.82 -4.50 16.09
C LYS A 72 10.66 -3.83 15.00
N ASN A 73 11.53 -4.57 14.31
CA ASN A 73 12.42 -4.04 13.30
C ASN A 73 11.95 -4.33 11.86
N PHE A 74 10.70 -4.72 11.68
CA PHE A 74 10.13 -4.99 10.36
C PHE A 74 9.21 -3.87 9.91
N LEU A 75 9.53 -3.29 8.77
CA LEU A 75 8.68 -2.35 8.04
C LEU A 75 8.06 -3.07 6.83
N VAL A 76 6.76 -2.94 6.65
CA VAL A 76 6.11 -3.32 5.40
C VAL A 76 5.81 -2.06 4.60
N VAL A 77 6.35 -1.97 3.39
CA VAL A 77 6.03 -0.90 2.45
C VAL A 77 4.98 -1.40 1.47
N LEU A 78 3.86 -0.70 1.38
CA LEU A 78 2.78 -1.01 0.45
C LEU A 78 2.76 -0.03 -0.71
N LEU A 79 2.78 -0.58 -1.93
CA LEU A 79 2.73 0.13 -3.20
C LEU A 79 1.39 -0.10 -3.89
N HIS A 80 0.68 0.98 -4.20
CA HIS A 80 -0.64 0.91 -4.84
C HIS A 80 -0.55 0.61 -6.34
N GLY A 81 -1.70 0.29 -6.97
CA GLY A 81 -1.82 0.12 -8.41
C GLY A 81 -1.96 1.46 -9.15
N TRP A 82 -2.09 1.37 -10.47
CA TRP A 82 -2.34 2.53 -11.34
C TRP A 82 -3.56 3.33 -10.85
N GLU A 83 -3.44 4.66 -10.84
CA GLU A 83 -4.46 5.59 -10.33
C GLU A 83 -4.93 5.33 -8.89
N GLY A 84 -4.19 4.51 -8.15
CA GLY A 84 -4.42 4.29 -6.74
C GLY A 84 -3.72 5.33 -5.86
N SER A 85 -3.82 5.12 -4.55
CA SER A 85 -3.11 5.91 -3.54
C SER A 85 -2.94 5.12 -2.24
N SER A 86 -2.23 5.69 -1.29
CA SER A 86 -2.14 5.22 0.09
C SER A 86 -3.51 5.01 0.77
N LYS A 87 -4.57 5.65 0.23
CA LYS A 87 -5.96 5.60 0.72
C LYS A 87 -6.84 4.61 -0.06
N SER A 88 -6.29 3.88 -1.03
CA SER A 88 -7.04 2.86 -1.78
C SER A 88 -7.53 1.76 -0.85
N ALA A 89 -8.76 1.27 -1.06
CA ALA A 89 -9.43 0.33 -0.17
C ALA A 89 -8.59 -0.94 0.10
N TYR A 90 -7.96 -1.50 -0.92
CA TYR A 90 -7.09 -2.67 -0.79
C TYR A 90 -5.80 -2.38 -0.01
N ILE A 91 -5.22 -1.17 -0.14
CA ILE A 91 -4.08 -0.72 0.65
C ILE A 91 -4.46 -0.60 2.12
N VAL A 92 -5.59 0.09 2.40
CA VAL A 92 -6.06 0.32 3.78
C VAL A 92 -6.40 -0.99 4.49
N THR A 93 -7.13 -1.90 3.84
CA THR A 93 -7.49 -3.19 4.45
C THR A 93 -6.28 -4.08 4.69
N THR A 94 -5.30 -4.08 3.77
CA THR A 94 -4.02 -4.78 3.96
C THR A 94 -3.22 -4.19 5.10
N THR A 95 -3.17 -2.84 5.19
CA THR A 95 -2.51 -2.13 6.29
C THR A 95 -3.09 -2.57 7.64
N TYR A 96 -4.42 -2.58 7.76
CA TYR A 96 -5.07 -3.00 9.00
C TYR A 96 -4.68 -4.42 9.40
N THR A 97 -4.67 -5.35 8.44
CA THR A 97 -4.25 -6.73 8.68
C THR A 97 -2.81 -6.81 9.15
N LEU A 98 -1.90 -6.05 8.55
CA LEU A 98 -0.47 -6.04 8.91
C LEU A 98 -0.27 -5.45 10.31
N LEU A 99 -0.93 -4.35 10.64
CA LEU A 99 -0.85 -3.73 11.97
C LEU A 99 -1.35 -4.65 13.08
N VAL A 100 -2.43 -5.40 12.83
CA VAL A 100 -2.96 -6.39 13.78
C VAL A 100 -1.94 -7.53 14.01
N ASN A 101 -1.12 -7.82 13.01
CA ASN A 101 -0.04 -8.81 13.09
C ASN A 101 1.30 -8.23 13.56
N GLY A 102 1.35 -6.98 14.01
CA GLY A 102 2.51 -6.39 14.65
C GLY A 102 3.55 -5.78 13.71
N PHE A 103 3.20 -5.55 12.43
CA PHE A 103 4.08 -4.88 11.46
C PHE A 103 3.80 -3.37 11.41
N ASP A 104 4.85 -2.58 11.36
CA ASP A 104 4.74 -1.18 10.98
C ASP A 104 4.55 -1.07 9.47
N VAL A 105 3.75 -0.11 9.02
CA VAL A 105 3.35 -0.02 7.61
C VAL A 105 3.59 1.39 7.06
N LEU A 106 4.32 1.46 5.95
CA LEU A 106 4.48 2.65 5.12
C LEU A 106 3.67 2.47 3.83
N ARG A 107 2.64 3.27 3.64
CA ARG A 107 1.83 3.33 2.42
C ARG A 107 2.35 4.44 1.53
N LEU A 108 3.16 4.11 0.54
CA LEU A 108 3.83 5.08 -0.32
C LEU A 108 2.94 5.45 -1.51
N ASN A 109 2.80 6.74 -1.78
CA ASN A 109 2.23 7.24 -3.02
C ASN A 109 3.31 7.38 -4.08
N PHE A 110 3.02 6.89 -5.29
CA PHE A 110 3.84 7.22 -6.45
C PHE A 110 3.73 8.70 -6.78
N ARG A 111 4.72 9.22 -7.52
CA ARG A 111 4.65 10.56 -8.09
C ARG A 111 3.31 10.75 -8.80
N ASP A 112 2.73 11.94 -8.68
CA ASP A 112 1.51 12.32 -9.38
C ASP A 112 0.28 11.43 -9.09
N HIS A 113 0.30 10.74 -7.93
CA HIS A 113 -0.83 9.93 -7.44
C HIS A 113 -1.30 10.41 -6.07
N GLY A 114 -2.60 10.22 -5.79
CA GLY A 114 -3.23 10.81 -4.63
C GLY A 114 -3.26 12.34 -4.77
N ASP A 115 -3.14 13.06 -3.65
CA ASP A 115 -3.20 14.54 -3.63
C ASP A 115 -1.79 15.16 -3.83
N THR A 116 -1.00 14.69 -4.84
CA THR A 116 0.42 15.04 -4.97
C THR A 116 0.81 15.70 -6.29
N HIS A 117 -0.15 16.02 -7.16
CA HIS A 117 0.07 16.55 -8.51
C HIS A 117 0.91 17.84 -8.53
N GLN A 118 0.83 18.65 -7.47
CA GLN A 118 1.55 19.92 -7.37
C GLN A 118 2.99 19.78 -6.83
N LEU A 119 3.40 18.58 -6.36
CA LEU A 119 4.70 18.42 -5.69
C LEU A 119 5.87 18.28 -6.66
N ASN A 120 5.62 17.82 -7.87
CA ASN A 120 6.65 17.55 -8.85
C ASN A 120 6.27 18.12 -10.22
N LYS A 121 7.25 18.60 -10.97
CA LYS A 121 7.01 19.18 -12.29
C LYS A 121 6.60 18.16 -13.34
N ASP A 122 7.24 16.98 -13.29
CA ASP A 122 7.00 15.92 -14.29
C ASP A 122 5.95 14.94 -13.81
N ILE A 123 5.19 14.38 -14.72
CA ILE A 123 4.19 13.34 -14.45
C ILE A 123 4.84 11.99 -14.18
N PHE A 124 4.06 11.09 -13.57
CA PHE A 124 4.45 9.71 -13.34
C PHE A 124 4.62 8.95 -14.68
N ASN A 125 5.58 8.01 -14.68
CA ASN A 125 5.64 6.91 -15.64
C ASN A 125 6.24 5.66 -14.97
N SER A 126 5.98 4.49 -15.53
CA SER A 126 6.34 3.19 -14.94
C SER A 126 7.84 2.85 -14.97
N THR A 127 8.69 3.71 -15.54
CA THR A 127 10.15 3.52 -15.52
C THR A 127 10.82 4.16 -14.30
N ARG A 128 10.08 4.96 -13.53
CA ARG A 128 10.60 5.75 -12.39
C ARG A 128 10.79 4.92 -11.12
N ILE A 129 11.45 3.78 -11.22
CA ILE A 129 11.67 2.88 -10.08
C ILE A 129 12.67 3.45 -9.08
N ASP A 130 13.67 4.21 -9.55
CA ASP A 130 14.74 4.74 -8.70
C ASP A 130 14.21 5.69 -7.62
N GLU A 131 13.22 6.52 -7.95
CA GLU A 131 12.64 7.45 -6.98
C GLU A 131 11.89 6.71 -5.86
N VAL A 132 11.23 5.60 -6.18
CA VAL A 132 10.54 4.75 -5.20
C VAL A 132 11.55 4.03 -4.32
N GLY A 133 12.58 3.43 -4.94
CA GLY A 133 13.68 2.77 -4.22
C GLY A 133 14.44 3.73 -3.30
N ASP A 134 14.72 4.94 -3.76
CA ASP A 134 15.37 5.98 -2.95
C ASP A 134 14.53 6.41 -1.75
N ALA A 135 13.22 6.60 -1.96
CA ALA A 135 12.30 6.98 -0.88
C ALA A 135 12.24 5.89 0.21
N ILE A 136 12.14 4.62 -0.21
CA ILE A 136 12.12 3.48 0.72
C ILE A 136 13.44 3.37 1.50
N LYS A 137 14.58 3.43 0.80
CA LYS A 137 15.90 3.39 1.44
C LYS A 137 16.10 4.51 2.44
N LYS A 138 15.69 5.73 2.08
CA LYS A 138 15.78 6.90 2.95
C LYS A 138 14.92 6.73 4.20
N PHE A 139 13.65 6.32 4.05
CA PHE A 139 12.76 6.09 5.18
C PHE A 139 13.28 4.99 6.09
N LYS A 140 13.73 3.86 5.52
CA LYS A 140 14.36 2.77 6.26
C LYS A 140 15.51 3.26 7.13
N PHE A 141 16.43 4.03 6.54
CA PHE A 141 17.63 4.51 7.23
C PHE A 141 17.31 5.50 8.35
N GLN A 142 16.41 6.46 8.08
CA GLN A 142 16.02 7.48 9.06
C GLN A 142 15.29 6.92 10.28
N ASN A 143 14.60 5.79 10.13
CA ASN A 143 13.81 5.16 11.19
C ASN A 143 14.45 3.87 11.73
N ASN A 144 15.71 3.57 11.35
CA ASN A 144 16.49 2.43 11.84
C ASN A 144 15.79 1.05 11.66
N TYR A 145 15.04 0.87 10.58
CA TYR A 145 14.49 -0.45 10.28
C TYR A 145 15.57 -1.38 9.73
N GLU A 146 15.72 -2.57 10.32
CA GLU A 146 16.64 -3.59 9.85
C GLU A 146 16.08 -4.32 8.63
N ASN A 147 14.79 -4.67 8.69
CA ASN A 147 14.12 -5.47 7.68
C ASN A 147 13.00 -4.69 7.02
N VAL A 148 12.94 -4.75 5.69
CA VAL A 148 11.88 -4.14 4.89
C VAL A 148 11.27 -5.21 3.99
N LEU A 149 9.95 -5.37 4.09
CA LEU A 149 9.16 -6.19 3.20
C LEU A 149 8.40 -5.29 2.22
N LEU A 150 8.42 -5.63 0.95
CA LEU A 150 7.67 -4.89 -0.07
C LEU A 150 6.42 -5.68 -0.44
N GLY A 151 5.28 -5.01 -0.42
CA GLY A 151 4.01 -5.51 -0.92
C GLY A 151 3.44 -4.55 -1.96
N GLY A 152 2.90 -5.08 -3.05
CA GLY A 152 2.38 -4.23 -4.10
C GLY A 152 1.20 -4.85 -4.84
N PHE A 153 0.33 -4.00 -5.38
CA PHE A 153 -0.85 -4.39 -6.14
C PHE A 153 -0.72 -3.90 -7.58
N SER A 154 -0.91 -4.80 -8.57
CA SER A 154 -0.83 -4.46 -10.00
C SER A 154 0.50 -3.77 -10.33
N LEU A 155 0.46 -2.49 -10.73
CA LEU A 155 1.66 -1.67 -10.97
C LEU A 155 2.60 -1.67 -9.77
N GLY A 156 2.07 -1.50 -8.54
CA GLY A 156 2.88 -1.58 -7.31
C GLY A 156 3.56 -2.92 -7.10
N GLY A 157 2.91 -4.02 -7.51
CA GLY A 157 3.52 -5.36 -7.52
C GLY A 157 4.68 -5.45 -8.51
N ASN A 158 4.54 -4.87 -9.70
CA ASN A 158 5.64 -4.78 -10.67
C ASN A 158 6.84 -4.00 -10.10
N PHE A 159 6.61 -2.89 -9.42
CA PHE A 159 7.67 -2.11 -8.76
C PHE A 159 8.34 -2.89 -7.63
N ALA A 160 7.58 -3.66 -6.86
CA ALA A 160 8.12 -4.45 -5.76
C ALA A 160 9.02 -5.64 -6.22
N LEU A 161 8.81 -6.13 -7.45
CA LEU A 161 9.57 -7.24 -8.04
C LEU A 161 10.82 -6.78 -8.83
N ARG A 162 10.96 -5.54 -9.13
CA ARG A 162 12.08 -4.94 -9.88
C ARG A 162 13.11 -4.35 -8.95
#